data_9f78a61f78603e022b051f138bdeca1f
#
_entry.id   9f78a61f78603e022b051f138bdeca1f
#
_cell.length_a   1.000
_cell.length_b   1.000
_cell.length_c   1.000
_cell.angle_alpha   90.00
_cell.angle_beta   90.00
_cell.angle_gamma   90.00
#
_symmetry.space_group_name_H-M   'P 1'
#
loop_
_entity.id
_entity.type
_entity.pdbx_description
1 polymer ?
#
loop_
_entity_poly.entity_id
_entity_poly.type
_entity_poly.pdbx_seq_one_letter_code
_entity_poly.pdbx_strand_id
1 'polypeptide(L)'
;MSFSIETIKEYGGRGFKCALFDFDGTISLIREGWQKVMIPYFCEVIEALGTNENKDGICEEVTEFVDRLTGKQTIFQCIALDEAVVRRGGEHVDPGEYKKEYLRRLETRIADRKKGLEIGCLSPDDLAVRGSVEFIKVLRNAGIRCFLASGTDEEDVIYEASLIGVKNLFDGGIHGAKDALLDCSKEAVIKNMIEEQKLDPEELVTFGDGFVEIELTAKLGGYAVGVATNEKTGDGIDEKKRARLMLAGADMIIPHFEDTEAILKALHI
;
A
#
# COMPACT_ATOMS: atom_id res chain seq x y z
N MET A 1 23.17 -7.46 6.53
CA MET A 1 22.95 -6.24 7.36
C MET A 1 21.96 -6.63 8.44
N SER A 2 22.10 -6.15 9.66
CA SER A 2 21.19 -6.57 10.73
C SER A 2 19.79 -5.98 10.47
N PHE A 3 18.75 -6.80 10.64
CA PHE A 3 17.39 -6.35 10.84
C PHE A 3 17.40 -5.24 11.92
N SER A 4 16.90 -4.07 11.61
CA SER A 4 16.81 -2.98 12.59
C SER A 4 15.40 -2.42 12.61
N ILE A 5 14.70 -2.63 13.73
CA ILE A 5 13.50 -1.88 14.06
C ILE A 5 13.94 -0.49 14.51
N GLU A 6 13.33 0.53 13.96
CA GLU A 6 13.50 1.90 14.39
C GLU A 6 12.24 2.35 15.15
N THR A 7 12.32 2.36 16.47
CA THR A 7 11.23 2.87 17.32
C THR A 7 11.40 4.37 17.47
N ILE A 8 10.42 5.14 16.97
CA ILE A 8 10.39 6.61 17.02
C ILE A 8 9.63 7.03 18.27
N LYS A 9 8.55 6.29 18.57
CA LYS A 9 7.75 6.51 19.77
C LYS A 9 7.40 5.16 20.40
N GLU A 10 7.68 5.01 21.69
CA GLU A 10 7.34 3.82 22.46
C GLU A 10 5.81 3.66 22.54
N TYR A 11 5.34 2.42 22.40
CA TYR A 11 3.93 2.12 22.63
C TYR A 11 3.64 2.11 24.13
N GLY A 12 2.72 2.96 24.57
CA GLY A 12 2.31 3.08 25.98
C GLY A 12 0.87 2.66 26.25
N GLY A 13 0.20 2.03 25.27
CA GLY A 13 -1.20 1.65 25.35
C GLY A 13 -1.46 0.36 26.17
N ARG A 14 -2.74 -0.04 26.22
CA ARG A 14 -3.22 -1.19 26.98
C ARG A 14 -3.22 -2.51 26.21
N GLY A 15 -2.64 -2.53 25.03
CA GLY A 15 -2.65 -3.65 24.08
C GLY A 15 -3.54 -3.37 22.88
N PHE A 16 -3.21 -4.02 21.78
CA PHE A 16 -3.95 -3.87 20.51
C PHE A 16 -5.11 -4.88 20.45
N LYS A 17 -6.25 -4.42 19.95
CA LYS A 17 -7.42 -5.27 19.63
C LYS A 17 -7.54 -5.51 18.12
N CYS A 18 -7.11 -4.53 17.33
CA CYS A 18 -7.19 -4.58 15.88
C CYS A 18 -5.87 -4.19 15.24
N ALA A 19 -5.55 -4.88 14.13
CA ALA A 19 -4.44 -4.58 13.25
C ALA A 19 -4.97 -4.33 11.85
N LEU A 20 -4.59 -3.20 11.24
CA LEU A 20 -4.86 -2.88 9.85
C LEU A 20 -3.59 -3.05 9.04
N PHE A 21 -3.70 -3.72 7.91
CA PHE A 21 -2.60 -3.88 6.95
C PHE A 21 -2.94 -3.23 5.63
N ASP A 22 -1.99 -2.51 5.05
CA ASP A 22 -1.96 -2.29 3.63
C ASP A 22 -1.55 -3.57 2.90
N PHE A 23 -1.73 -3.62 1.58
CA PHE A 23 -1.44 -4.83 0.81
C PHE A 23 -0.17 -4.71 -0.04
N ASP A 24 -0.19 -3.81 -1.04
CA ASP A 24 0.89 -3.67 -2.01
C ASP A 24 2.13 -3.02 -1.37
N GLY A 25 3.29 -3.68 -1.41
CA GLY A 25 4.51 -3.20 -0.75
C GLY A 25 4.58 -3.44 0.76
N THR A 26 3.49 -3.88 1.39
CA THR A 26 3.39 -4.21 2.82
C THR A 26 3.31 -5.72 3.05
N ILE A 27 2.45 -6.42 2.30
CA ILE A 27 2.29 -7.87 2.36
C ILE A 27 2.69 -8.50 1.03
N SER A 28 2.26 -7.93 -0.08
CA SER A 28 2.42 -8.45 -1.44
C SER A 28 3.45 -7.66 -2.24
N LEU A 29 4.28 -8.38 -2.97
CA LEU A 29 5.20 -7.87 -3.98
C LEU A 29 4.74 -8.21 -5.42
N ILE A 30 3.52 -8.74 -5.59
CA ILE A 30 2.99 -9.09 -6.92
C ILE A 30 3.06 -7.89 -7.86
N ARG A 31 2.69 -6.70 -7.37
CA ARG A 31 2.65 -5.45 -8.14
C ARG A 31 3.96 -4.64 -8.11
N GLU A 32 5.06 -5.19 -7.55
CA GLU A 32 6.35 -4.49 -7.51
C GLU A 32 6.71 -3.89 -8.88
N GLY A 33 7.08 -2.63 -8.87
CA GLY A 33 7.47 -1.87 -10.06
C GLY A 33 6.28 -1.31 -10.86
N TRP A 34 5.11 -1.17 -10.25
CA TRP A 34 3.92 -0.55 -10.85
C TRP A 34 4.20 0.87 -11.37
N GLN A 35 5.06 1.65 -10.69
CA GLN A 35 5.45 2.99 -11.14
C GLN A 35 6.17 2.95 -12.50
N LYS A 36 6.92 1.86 -12.81
CA LYS A 36 7.59 1.68 -14.10
C LYS A 36 6.62 1.43 -15.27
N VAL A 37 5.34 1.21 -14.95
CA VAL A 37 4.24 1.13 -15.93
C VAL A 37 3.49 2.45 -15.97
N MET A 38 3.09 2.97 -14.80
CA MET A 38 2.25 4.16 -14.70
C MET A 38 2.95 5.42 -15.21
N ILE A 39 4.16 5.69 -14.71
CA ILE A 39 4.89 6.93 -15.07
C ILE A 39 5.14 7.03 -16.56
N PRO A 40 5.74 6.03 -17.26
CA PRO A 40 5.92 6.10 -18.71
C PRO A 40 4.60 6.24 -19.46
N TYR A 41 3.56 5.56 -19.06
CA TYR A 41 2.25 5.68 -19.69
C TYR A 41 1.68 7.09 -19.57
N PHE A 42 1.77 7.69 -18.40
CA PHE A 42 1.29 9.06 -18.18
C PHE A 42 2.11 10.08 -18.94
N CYS A 43 3.44 9.89 -19.01
CA CYS A 43 4.32 10.72 -19.86
C CYS A 43 3.91 10.60 -21.34
N GLU A 44 3.66 9.38 -21.85
CA GLU A 44 3.19 9.16 -23.24
C GLU A 44 1.90 9.94 -23.54
N VAL A 45 0.93 9.93 -22.62
CA VAL A 45 -0.35 10.64 -22.79
C VAL A 45 -0.14 12.14 -22.89
N ILE A 46 0.70 12.73 -22.04
CA ILE A 46 0.98 14.16 -22.06
C ILE A 46 1.81 14.54 -23.29
N GLU A 47 2.82 13.77 -23.64
CA GLU A 47 3.65 14.00 -24.85
C GLU A 47 2.83 13.96 -26.13
N ALA A 48 1.78 13.12 -26.20
CA ALA A 48 0.91 13.01 -27.37
C ALA A 48 0.10 14.29 -27.66
N LEU A 49 0.02 15.24 -26.71
CA LEU A 49 -0.59 16.55 -26.94
C LEU A 49 0.24 17.45 -27.88
N GLY A 50 1.51 17.11 -28.11
CA GLY A 50 2.37 17.87 -29.02
C GLY A 50 2.75 19.26 -28.49
N THR A 51 2.72 19.47 -27.19
CA THR A 51 3.23 20.69 -26.56
C THR A 51 4.75 20.75 -26.77
N ASN A 52 5.32 21.95 -26.88
CA ASN A 52 6.77 22.14 -27.05
C ASN A 52 7.53 21.99 -25.70
N GLU A 53 6.96 21.27 -24.73
CA GLU A 53 7.58 21.05 -23.44
C GLU A 53 8.71 20.02 -23.51
N ASN A 54 9.72 20.18 -22.63
CA ASN A 54 10.77 19.21 -22.49
C ASN A 54 10.22 17.91 -21.89
N LYS A 55 10.53 16.78 -22.50
CA LYS A 55 10.13 15.45 -22.04
C LYS A 55 10.57 15.15 -20.61
N ASP A 56 11.78 15.55 -20.23
CA ASP A 56 12.28 15.35 -18.87
C ASP A 56 11.42 16.11 -17.86
N GLY A 57 11.00 17.36 -18.17
CA GLY A 57 10.12 18.14 -17.32
C GLY A 57 8.71 17.54 -17.18
N ILE A 58 8.17 16.96 -18.27
CA ILE A 58 6.90 16.21 -18.22
C ILE A 58 7.04 15.00 -17.27
N CYS A 59 8.12 14.23 -17.42
CA CYS A 59 8.34 13.05 -16.59
C CYS A 59 8.63 13.39 -15.12
N GLU A 60 9.29 14.51 -14.84
CA GLU A 60 9.47 15.01 -13.47
C GLU A 60 8.12 15.35 -12.83
N GLU A 61 7.27 16.11 -13.50
CA GLU A 61 5.92 16.45 -13.02
C GLU A 61 5.05 15.21 -12.78
N VAL A 62 5.06 14.27 -13.76
CA VAL A 62 4.32 13.01 -13.64
C VAL A 62 4.81 12.21 -12.43
N THR A 63 6.12 12.10 -12.26
CA THR A 63 6.72 11.39 -11.12
C THR A 63 6.31 12.04 -9.80
N GLU A 64 6.33 13.37 -9.73
CA GLU A 64 5.97 14.13 -8.54
C GLU A 64 4.52 13.86 -8.11
N PHE A 65 3.54 13.95 -9.03
CA PHE A 65 2.15 13.72 -8.62
C PHE A 65 1.84 12.24 -8.39
N VAL A 66 2.49 11.31 -9.10
CA VAL A 66 2.35 9.86 -8.83
C VAL A 66 2.89 9.53 -7.44
N ASP A 67 4.07 10.03 -7.08
CA ASP A 67 4.68 9.80 -5.76
C ASP A 67 3.85 10.43 -4.63
N ARG A 68 3.34 11.65 -4.85
CA ARG A 68 2.46 12.35 -3.88
C ARG A 68 1.14 11.62 -3.63
N LEU A 69 0.63 10.90 -4.62
CA LEU A 69 -0.64 10.18 -4.55
C LEU A 69 -0.46 8.68 -4.24
N THR A 70 0.77 8.21 -4.02
CA THR A 70 1.05 6.83 -3.62
C THR A 70 0.32 6.49 -2.33
N GLY A 71 -0.34 5.32 -2.28
CA GLY A 71 -1.16 4.87 -1.14
C GLY A 71 -2.63 5.28 -1.23
N LYS A 72 -3.00 6.23 -2.13
CA LYS A 72 -4.40 6.50 -2.50
C LYS A 72 -4.88 5.50 -3.55
N GLN A 73 -6.20 5.46 -3.78
CA GLN A 73 -6.78 4.70 -4.88
C GLN A 73 -6.21 5.17 -6.23
N THR A 74 -5.94 4.24 -7.14
CA THR A 74 -5.35 4.48 -8.48
C THR A 74 -6.08 5.56 -9.27
N ILE A 75 -7.40 5.71 -9.08
CA ILE A 75 -8.19 6.72 -9.80
C ILE A 75 -7.70 8.15 -9.52
N PHE A 76 -7.14 8.44 -8.34
CA PHE A 76 -6.65 9.78 -8.03
C PHE A 76 -5.41 10.17 -8.84
N GLN A 77 -4.54 9.23 -9.17
CA GLN A 77 -3.42 9.47 -10.09
C GLN A 77 -3.94 9.72 -11.52
N CYS A 78 -5.01 9.02 -11.92
CA CYS A 78 -5.64 9.23 -13.23
C CYS A 78 -6.37 10.59 -13.32
N ILE A 79 -6.99 11.05 -12.22
CA ILE A 79 -7.56 12.41 -12.15
C ILE A 79 -6.45 13.45 -12.30
N ALA A 80 -5.33 13.29 -11.61
CA ALA A 80 -4.20 14.21 -11.74
C ALA A 80 -3.60 14.22 -13.15
N LEU A 81 -3.61 13.07 -13.86
CA LEU A 81 -3.24 13.01 -15.27
C LEU A 81 -4.20 13.82 -16.13
N ASP A 82 -5.51 13.64 -15.97
CA ASP A 82 -6.52 14.39 -16.72
C ASP A 82 -6.38 15.91 -16.49
N GLU A 83 -6.20 16.33 -15.23
CA GLU A 83 -5.93 17.72 -14.89
C GLU A 83 -4.67 18.26 -15.60
N ALA A 84 -3.62 17.44 -15.71
CA ALA A 84 -2.39 17.81 -16.39
C ALA A 84 -2.59 17.91 -17.92
N VAL A 85 -3.44 17.05 -18.51
CA VAL A 85 -3.84 17.09 -19.93
C VAL A 85 -4.66 18.34 -20.23
N VAL A 86 -5.72 18.59 -19.46
CA VAL A 86 -6.61 19.74 -19.65
C VAL A 86 -5.88 21.08 -19.47
N ARG A 87 -5.01 21.17 -18.48
CA ARG A 87 -4.16 22.37 -18.27
C ARG A 87 -3.29 22.73 -19.49
N ARG A 88 -2.93 21.72 -20.28
CA ARG A 88 -2.15 21.88 -21.53
C ARG A 88 -3.01 22.09 -22.78
N GLY A 89 -4.33 22.25 -22.60
CA GLY A 89 -5.29 22.46 -23.69
C GLY A 89 -5.74 21.16 -24.40
N GLY A 90 -5.43 19.99 -23.81
CA GLY A 90 -6.00 18.71 -24.24
C GLY A 90 -7.47 18.58 -23.85
N GLU A 91 -8.16 17.66 -24.49
CA GLU A 91 -9.57 17.34 -24.16
C GLU A 91 -9.63 16.55 -22.86
N HIS A 92 -10.68 16.79 -22.09
CA HIS A 92 -11.00 15.99 -20.90
C HIS A 92 -11.32 14.54 -21.30
N VAL A 93 -10.70 13.59 -20.63
CA VAL A 93 -10.98 12.16 -20.76
C VAL A 93 -11.39 11.64 -19.38
N ASP A 94 -12.40 10.78 -19.32
CA ASP A 94 -12.79 10.14 -18.06
C ASP A 94 -11.58 9.46 -17.41
N PRO A 95 -11.20 9.83 -16.18
CA PRO A 95 -10.10 9.18 -15.47
C PRO A 95 -10.19 7.66 -15.39
N GLY A 96 -11.40 7.10 -15.45
CA GLY A 96 -11.63 5.65 -15.53
C GLY A 96 -11.01 5.01 -16.77
N GLU A 97 -10.99 5.71 -17.93
CA GLU A 97 -10.36 5.19 -19.15
C GLU A 97 -8.83 5.15 -19.01
N TYR A 98 -8.22 6.16 -18.37
CA TYR A 98 -6.78 6.12 -18.05
C TYR A 98 -6.47 4.97 -17.08
N LYS A 99 -7.31 4.78 -16.05
CA LYS A 99 -7.17 3.67 -15.10
C LYS A 99 -7.24 2.32 -15.80
N LYS A 100 -8.22 2.12 -16.67
CA LYS A 100 -8.40 0.88 -17.44
C LYS A 100 -7.19 0.54 -18.30
N GLU A 101 -6.64 1.51 -19.02
CA GLU A 101 -5.43 1.28 -19.84
C GLU A 101 -4.19 1.03 -18.97
N TYR A 102 -4.03 1.75 -17.86
CA TYR A 102 -2.96 1.48 -16.90
C TYR A 102 -3.05 0.06 -16.36
N LEU A 103 -4.23 -0.39 -15.90
CA LEU A 103 -4.43 -1.73 -15.37
C LEU A 103 -4.14 -2.81 -16.41
N ARG A 104 -4.54 -2.59 -17.68
CA ARG A 104 -4.20 -3.49 -18.79
C ARG A 104 -2.69 -3.63 -18.97
N ARG A 105 -1.94 -2.51 -18.90
CA ARG A 105 -0.47 -2.52 -19.01
C ARG A 105 0.17 -3.17 -17.79
N LEU A 106 -0.34 -2.88 -16.60
CA LEU A 106 0.13 -3.48 -15.35
C LEU A 106 -0.06 -5.00 -15.37
N GLU A 107 -1.25 -5.47 -15.78
CA GLU A 107 -1.54 -6.90 -15.89
C GLU A 107 -0.53 -7.61 -16.79
N THR A 108 -0.16 -7.02 -17.92
CA THR A 108 0.88 -7.58 -18.80
C THR A 108 2.22 -7.77 -18.07
N ARG A 109 2.54 -6.87 -17.12
CA ARG A 109 3.77 -6.94 -16.33
C ARG A 109 3.74 -8.00 -15.25
N ILE A 110 2.58 -8.17 -14.59
CA ILE A 110 2.45 -9.03 -13.40
C ILE A 110 1.86 -10.42 -13.72
N ALA A 111 1.38 -10.64 -14.96
CA ALA A 111 0.72 -11.89 -15.37
C ALA A 111 1.58 -13.14 -15.09
N ASP A 112 2.88 -13.08 -15.39
CA ASP A 112 3.77 -14.22 -15.15
C ASP A 112 3.95 -14.53 -13.66
N ARG A 113 3.92 -13.50 -12.79
CA ARG A 113 3.99 -13.66 -11.34
C ARG A 113 2.72 -14.35 -10.82
N LYS A 114 1.56 -13.84 -11.21
CA LYS A 114 0.25 -14.41 -10.84
C LYS A 114 0.14 -15.86 -11.32
N LYS A 115 0.43 -16.10 -12.60
CA LYS A 115 0.43 -17.46 -13.17
C LYS A 115 1.44 -18.38 -12.47
N GLY A 116 2.62 -17.89 -12.13
CA GLY A 116 3.63 -18.66 -11.41
C GLY A 116 3.13 -19.14 -10.05
N LEU A 117 2.41 -18.28 -9.30
CA LEU A 117 1.75 -18.64 -8.05
C LEU A 117 0.62 -19.65 -8.26
N GLU A 118 -0.24 -19.45 -9.28
CA GLU A 118 -1.36 -20.33 -9.59
C GLU A 118 -0.94 -21.77 -9.87
N ILE A 119 0.13 -21.93 -10.66
CA ILE A 119 0.61 -23.25 -11.07
C ILE A 119 1.70 -23.82 -10.15
N GLY A 120 2.05 -23.10 -9.09
CA GLY A 120 3.04 -23.52 -8.09
C GLY A 120 4.50 -23.48 -8.57
N CYS A 121 4.81 -22.73 -9.65
CA CYS A 121 6.19 -22.48 -10.07
C CYS A 121 6.86 -21.39 -9.22
N LEU A 122 6.07 -20.51 -8.59
CA LEU A 122 6.49 -19.59 -7.57
C LEU A 122 5.79 -19.95 -6.26
N SER A 123 6.50 -19.82 -5.16
CA SER A 123 5.88 -19.93 -3.84
C SER A 123 5.29 -18.59 -3.40
N PRO A 124 4.30 -18.56 -2.52
CA PRO A 124 3.82 -17.31 -1.91
C PRO A 124 4.94 -16.46 -1.30
N ASP A 125 5.95 -17.11 -0.68
CA ASP A 125 7.09 -16.42 -0.07
C ASP A 125 7.99 -15.67 -1.07
N ASP A 126 7.99 -16.10 -2.36
CA ASP A 126 8.75 -15.39 -3.41
C ASP A 126 8.17 -14.02 -3.73
N LEU A 127 6.89 -13.82 -3.46
CA LEU A 127 6.14 -12.59 -3.78
C LEU A 127 5.42 -11.98 -2.57
N ALA A 128 5.76 -12.42 -1.36
CA ALA A 128 5.35 -11.79 -0.12
C ALA A 128 6.51 -10.96 0.48
N VAL A 129 6.17 -9.90 1.20
CA VAL A 129 7.14 -9.22 2.07
C VAL A 129 7.55 -10.20 3.17
N ARG A 130 8.85 -10.34 3.38
CA ARG A 130 9.42 -11.36 4.28
C ARG A 130 8.75 -11.37 5.65
N GLY A 131 8.31 -12.54 6.06
CA GLY A 131 7.70 -12.79 7.37
C GLY A 131 6.27 -12.25 7.53
N SER A 132 5.72 -11.54 6.55
CA SER A 132 4.39 -10.92 6.68
C SER A 132 3.28 -11.93 6.96
N VAL A 133 3.27 -13.04 6.25
CA VAL A 133 2.26 -14.10 6.39
C VAL A 133 2.28 -14.69 7.79
N GLU A 134 3.47 -15.01 8.30
CA GLU A 134 3.62 -15.59 9.64
C GLU A 134 3.30 -14.58 10.73
N PHE A 135 3.73 -13.33 10.56
CA PHE A 135 3.42 -12.25 11.49
C PHE A 135 1.91 -12.05 11.66
N ILE A 136 1.13 -12.04 10.57
CA ILE A 136 -0.34 -11.93 10.64
C ILE A 136 -0.94 -13.12 11.42
N LYS A 137 -0.45 -14.36 11.20
CA LYS A 137 -0.91 -15.53 11.95
C LYS A 137 -0.63 -15.39 13.46
N VAL A 138 0.54 -14.86 13.81
CA VAL A 138 0.90 -14.65 15.22
C VAL A 138 -0.01 -13.61 15.87
N LEU A 139 -0.27 -12.49 15.22
CA LEU A 139 -1.22 -11.48 15.74
C LEU A 139 -2.62 -12.06 15.95
N ARG A 140 -3.13 -12.85 14.99
CA ARG A 140 -4.41 -13.54 15.14
C ARG A 140 -4.44 -14.52 16.32
N ASN A 141 -3.36 -15.29 16.50
CA ASN A 141 -3.24 -16.20 17.62
C ASN A 141 -3.17 -15.46 18.97
N ALA A 142 -2.67 -14.22 18.98
CA ALA A 142 -2.73 -13.33 20.14
C ALA A 142 -4.13 -12.69 20.37
N GLY A 143 -5.12 -13.01 19.51
CA GLY A 143 -6.48 -12.49 19.61
C GLY A 143 -6.68 -11.12 18.98
N ILE A 144 -5.73 -10.62 18.21
CA ILE A 144 -5.82 -9.35 17.50
C ILE A 144 -6.56 -9.57 16.17
N ARG A 145 -7.65 -8.84 15.96
CA ARG A 145 -8.45 -8.92 14.74
C ARG A 145 -7.75 -8.19 13.60
N CYS A 146 -7.54 -8.90 12.48
CA CYS A 146 -6.78 -8.39 11.35
C CYS A 146 -7.69 -7.92 10.22
N PHE A 147 -7.42 -6.71 9.70
CA PHE A 147 -8.10 -6.07 8.58
C PHE A 147 -7.08 -5.80 7.47
N LEU A 148 -7.53 -5.79 6.23
CA LEU A 148 -6.74 -5.36 5.08
C LEU A 148 -7.44 -4.21 4.37
N ALA A 149 -6.70 -3.14 4.04
CA ALA A 149 -7.20 -2.02 3.26
C ALA A 149 -6.19 -1.62 2.18
N SER A 150 -6.60 -1.65 0.91
CA SER A 150 -5.74 -1.32 -0.24
C SER A 150 -6.36 -0.26 -1.14
N GLY A 151 -5.50 0.51 -1.82
CA GLY A 151 -5.90 1.41 -2.91
C GLY A 151 -6.17 0.69 -4.24
N THR A 152 -5.85 -0.60 -4.32
CA THR A 152 -6.14 -1.50 -5.44
C THR A 152 -7.60 -1.92 -5.42
N ASP A 153 -8.18 -2.22 -6.59
CA ASP A 153 -9.57 -2.66 -6.72
C ASP A 153 -9.83 -3.93 -5.89
N GLU A 154 -10.96 -3.97 -5.20
CA GLU A 154 -11.24 -4.99 -4.16
C GLU A 154 -11.19 -6.43 -4.71
N GLU A 155 -11.72 -6.65 -5.90
CA GLU A 155 -11.69 -7.98 -6.53
C GLU A 155 -10.26 -8.45 -6.78
N ASP A 156 -9.39 -7.57 -7.25
CA ASP A 156 -7.97 -7.84 -7.48
C ASP A 156 -7.25 -8.16 -6.16
N VAL A 157 -7.47 -7.34 -5.12
CA VAL A 157 -6.86 -7.57 -3.79
C VAL A 157 -7.28 -8.92 -3.23
N ILE A 158 -8.58 -9.26 -3.29
CA ILE A 158 -9.09 -10.55 -2.81
C ILE A 158 -8.44 -11.71 -3.58
N TYR A 159 -8.31 -11.58 -4.89
CA TYR A 159 -7.67 -12.59 -5.73
C TYR A 159 -6.18 -12.74 -5.41
N GLU A 160 -5.44 -11.63 -5.38
CA GLU A 160 -4.00 -11.63 -5.10
C GLU A 160 -3.69 -12.07 -3.65
N ALA A 161 -4.53 -11.70 -2.68
CA ALA A 161 -4.45 -12.20 -1.31
C ALA A 161 -4.68 -13.72 -1.22
N SER A 162 -5.50 -14.28 -2.13
CA SER A 162 -5.66 -15.74 -2.22
C SER A 162 -4.43 -16.42 -2.78
N LEU A 163 -3.74 -15.81 -3.76
CA LEU A 163 -2.49 -16.34 -4.33
C LEU A 163 -1.34 -16.35 -3.32
N ILE A 164 -1.24 -15.30 -2.49
CA ILE A 164 -0.26 -15.22 -1.38
C ILE A 164 -0.65 -16.10 -0.19
N GLY A 165 -1.90 -16.59 -0.15
CA GLY A 165 -2.38 -17.46 0.93
C GLY A 165 -2.82 -16.72 2.20
N VAL A 166 -3.02 -15.40 2.14
CA VAL A 166 -3.39 -14.57 3.32
C VAL A 166 -4.87 -14.23 3.39
N LYS A 167 -5.66 -14.50 2.35
CA LYS A 167 -7.09 -14.11 2.28
C LYS A 167 -7.87 -14.46 3.56
N ASN A 168 -7.69 -15.67 4.07
CA ASN A 168 -8.41 -16.18 5.24
C ASN A 168 -7.81 -15.72 6.58
N LEU A 169 -6.74 -14.93 6.55
CA LEU A 169 -6.12 -14.38 7.75
C LEU A 169 -6.76 -13.05 8.18
N PHE A 170 -7.53 -12.41 7.31
CA PHE A 170 -8.21 -11.14 7.58
C PHE A 170 -9.65 -11.38 8.02
N ASP A 171 -9.82 -11.73 9.29
CA ASP A 171 -11.12 -11.97 9.92
C ASP A 171 -11.92 -10.67 10.19
N GLY A 172 -11.26 -9.53 10.08
CA GLY A 172 -11.89 -8.21 10.07
C GLY A 172 -12.42 -7.78 8.70
N GLY A 173 -11.97 -8.46 7.62
CA GLY A 173 -12.36 -8.18 6.26
C GLY A 173 -11.21 -7.67 5.38
N ILE A 174 -11.45 -7.75 4.08
CA ILE A 174 -10.57 -7.21 3.02
C ILE A 174 -11.33 -6.09 2.32
N HIS A 175 -10.75 -4.91 2.27
CA HIS A 175 -11.32 -3.70 1.71
C HIS A 175 -10.39 -3.16 0.62
N GLY A 176 -10.92 -3.06 -0.59
CA GLY A 176 -10.23 -2.47 -1.76
C GLY A 176 -11.00 -1.28 -2.29
N ALA A 177 -10.47 -0.67 -3.36
CA ALA A 177 -11.19 0.37 -4.08
C ALA A 177 -12.46 -0.21 -4.73
N LYS A 178 -13.56 0.57 -4.68
CA LYS A 178 -14.82 0.29 -5.39
C LYS A 178 -15.14 1.47 -6.31
N ASP A 179 -15.98 1.25 -7.31
CA ASP A 179 -16.33 2.27 -8.32
C ASP A 179 -16.98 3.54 -7.73
N ALA A 180 -17.55 3.48 -6.53
CA ALA A 180 -18.02 4.64 -5.80
C ALA A 180 -16.86 5.36 -5.12
N LEU A 181 -16.39 6.43 -5.71
CA LEU A 181 -15.17 7.21 -5.40
C LEU A 181 -14.96 7.62 -3.93
N LEU A 182 -15.97 7.64 -3.08
CA LEU A 182 -15.87 8.21 -1.74
C LEU A 182 -16.06 7.19 -0.59
N ASP A 183 -16.76 6.09 -0.81
CA ASP A 183 -17.19 5.21 0.28
C ASP A 183 -16.15 4.13 0.68
N CYS A 184 -15.08 3.97 -0.08
CA CYS A 184 -14.08 2.92 0.12
C CYS A 184 -12.65 3.45 0.23
N SER A 185 -12.46 4.71 0.65
CA SER A 185 -11.14 5.22 0.97
C SER A 185 -10.58 4.51 2.21
N LYS A 186 -9.25 4.34 2.30
CA LYS A 186 -8.60 3.83 3.52
C LYS A 186 -9.05 4.60 4.77
N GLU A 187 -9.35 5.90 4.61
CA GLU A 187 -9.88 6.74 5.68
C GLU A 187 -11.26 6.28 6.16
N ALA A 188 -12.18 5.99 5.24
CA ALA A 188 -13.49 5.45 5.59
C ALA A 188 -13.37 4.08 6.26
N VAL A 189 -12.51 3.20 5.75
CA VAL A 189 -12.25 1.88 6.35
C VAL A 189 -11.77 2.01 7.78
N ILE A 190 -10.78 2.86 8.07
CA ILE A 190 -10.24 3.04 9.42
C ILE A 190 -11.29 3.62 10.37
N LYS A 191 -12.03 4.66 9.92
CA LYS A 191 -13.09 5.26 10.75
C LYS A 191 -14.20 4.26 11.06
N ASN A 192 -14.71 3.56 10.05
CA ASN A 192 -15.74 2.53 10.24
C ASN A 192 -15.26 1.42 11.16
N MET A 193 -14.00 0.98 11.02
CA MET A 193 -13.42 -0.04 11.89
C MET A 193 -13.39 0.42 13.35
N ILE A 194 -12.96 1.65 13.62
CA ILE A 194 -12.94 2.20 15.00
C ILE A 194 -14.35 2.25 15.56
N GLU A 195 -15.34 2.72 14.80
CA GLU A 195 -16.74 2.83 15.23
C GLU A 195 -17.39 1.46 15.43
N GLU A 196 -17.29 0.55 14.47
CA GLU A 196 -17.93 -0.77 14.51
C GLU A 196 -17.32 -1.66 15.60
N GLN A 197 -16.00 -1.61 15.77
CA GLN A 197 -15.31 -2.39 16.80
C GLN A 197 -15.31 -1.69 18.17
N LYS A 198 -15.82 -0.45 18.26
CA LYS A 198 -15.82 0.38 19.48
C LYS A 198 -14.43 0.47 20.11
N LEU A 199 -13.43 0.74 19.26
CA LEU A 199 -12.03 0.83 19.68
C LEU A 199 -11.73 2.19 20.31
N ASP A 200 -10.93 2.17 21.37
CA ASP A 200 -10.10 3.33 21.65
C ASP A 200 -9.02 3.39 20.56
N PRO A 201 -8.73 4.57 19.97
CA PRO A 201 -7.77 4.65 18.88
C PRO A 201 -6.40 4.02 19.18
N GLU A 202 -5.94 4.11 20.42
CA GLU A 202 -4.68 3.48 20.88
C GLU A 202 -4.70 1.94 20.86
N GLU A 203 -5.86 1.30 20.69
CA GLU A 203 -6.01 -0.15 20.53
C GLU A 203 -5.86 -0.62 19.08
N LEU A 204 -5.62 0.33 18.16
CA LEU A 204 -5.36 0.08 16.75
C LEU A 204 -3.86 0.18 16.43
N VAL A 205 -3.32 -0.86 15.80
CA VAL A 205 -2.02 -0.80 15.11
C VAL A 205 -2.22 -0.89 13.60
N THR A 206 -1.50 -0.06 12.84
CA THR A 206 -1.53 -0.09 11.38
C THR A 206 -0.14 -0.38 10.82
N PHE A 207 -0.07 -1.25 9.82
CA PHE A 207 1.14 -1.58 9.07
C PHE A 207 0.95 -1.14 7.62
N GLY A 208 1.83 -0.29 7.11
CA GLY A 208 1.72 0.18 5.73
C GLY A 208 3.01 0.77 5.19
N ASP A 209 3.17 0.72 3.85
CA ASP A 209 4.27 1.36 3.12
C ASP A 209 3.86 2.70 2.49
N GLY A 210 2.57 3.03 2.52
CA GLY A 210 1.96 4.26 2.07
C GLY A 210 1.86 5.31 3.18
N PHE A 211 1.78 6.60 2.79
CA PHE A 211 1.64 7.67 3.77
C PHE A 211 0.20 7.80 4.29
N VAL A 212 -0.81 7.34 3.54
CA VAL A 212 -2.23 7.60 3.83
C VAL A 212 -2.67 6.92 5.12
N GLU A 213 -2.47 5.61 5.21
CA GLU A 213 -2.84 4.82 6.39
C GLU A 213 -2.01 5.18 7.61
N ILE A 214 -0.72 5.49 7.41
CA ILE A 214 0.19 5.89 8.49
C ILE A 214 -0.22 7.26 9.06
N GLU A 215 -0.39 8.27 8.20
CA GLU A 215 -0.81 9.61 8.61
C GLU A 215 -2.16 9.60 9.33
N LEU A 216 -3.10 8.83 8.79
CA LEU A 216 -4.45 8.76 9.35
C LEU A 216 -4.46 8.07 10.71
N THR A 217 -3.75 6.95 10.84
CA THR A 217 -3.64 6.24 12.12
C THR A 217 -2.99 7.13 13.19
N ALA A 218 -1.88 7.81 12.84
CA ALA A 218 -1.22 8.75 13.75
C ALA A 218 -2.13 9.91 14.18
N LYS A 219 -2.89 10.50 13.23
CA LYS A 219 -3.85 11.58 13.53
C LYS A 219 -4.99 11.16 14.43
N LEU A 220 -5.43 9.91 14.33
CA LEU A 220 -6.49 9.34 15.17
C LEU A 220 -5.99 8.91 16.55
N GLY A 221 -4.68 8.80 16.76
CA GLY A 221 -4.07 8.39 18.02
C GLY A 221 -3.80 6.87 18.11
N GLY A 222 -3.90 6.15 16.99
CA GLY A 222 -3.45 4.77 16.87
C GLY A 222 -1.92 4.68 16.76
N TYR A 223 -1.39 3.46 16.72
CA TYR A 223 0.04 3.21 16.56
C TYR A 223 0.37 2.85 15.11
N ALA A 224 1.22 3.64 14.48
CA ALA A 224 1.52 3.53 13.06
C ALA A 224 2.91 2.92 12.82
N VAL A 225 2.96 1.74 12.19
CA VAL A 225 4.19 1.03 11.82
C VAL A 225 4.41 1.17 10.32
N GLY A 226 5.43 1.92 9.94
CA GLY A 226 5.86 2.08 8.56
C GLY A 226 6.68 0.88 8.09
N VAL A 227 6.26 0.25 6.99
CA VAL A 227 6.96 -0.87 6.36
C VAL A 227 7.80 -0.32 5.20
N ALA A 228 9.08 -0.10 5.46
CA ALA A 228 10.01 0.52 4.50
C ALA A 228 10.81 -0.51 3.70
N THR A 229 10.19 -1.60 3.27
CA THR A 229 10.84 -2.68 2.52
C THR A 229 11.44 -2.17 1.21
N ASN A 230 12.68 -2.53 0.95
CA ASN A 230 13.23 -2.43 -0.39
C ASN A 230 12.67 -3.57 -1.26
N GLU A 231 11.60 -3.28 -2.00
CA GLU A 231 10.87 -4.27 -2.79
C GLU A 231 11.72 -4.96 -3.87
N LYS A 232 12.78 -4.27 -4.37
CA LYS A 232 13.65 -4.83 -5.42
C LYS A 232 14.52 -5.96 -4.91
N THR A 233 14.99 -5.87 -3.67
CA THR A 233 15.88 -6.85 -3.06
C THR A 233 15.15 -7.76 -2.09
N GLY A 234 13.94 -7.37 -1.66
CA GLY A 234 13.19 -8.01 -0.57
C GLY A 234 13.88 -7.90 0.78
N ASP A 235 14.93 -7.06 0.91
CA ASP A 235 15.72 -6.94 2.12
C ASP A 235 16.23 -5.51 2.32
N GLY A 236 16.32 -5.12 3.59
CA GLY A 236 16.77 -3.80 4.01
C GLY A 236 15.72 -2.70 3.84
N ILE A 237 16.09 -1.50 4.23
CA ILE A 237 15.23 -0.31 4.22
C ILE A 237 15.38 0.44 2.90
N ASP A 238 14.26 0.81 2.30
CA ASP A 238 14.19 1.84 1.27
C ASP A 238 14.13 3.21 1.96
N GLU A 239 15.22 3.99 1.85
CA GLU A 239 15.37 5.27 2.53
C GLU A 239 14.34 6.33 2.06
N LYS A 240 13.84 6.25 0.81
CA LYS A 240 12.79 7.15 0.33
C LYS A 240 11.45 6.81 0.99
N LYS A 241 11.10 5.52 1.07
CA LYS A 241 9.93 5.07 1.81
C LYS A 241 10.03 5.47 3.28
N ARG A 242 11.15 5.17 3.92
CA ARG A 242 11.42 5.52 5.32
C ARG A 242 11.18 7.01 5.60
N ALA A 243 11.80 7.88 4.80
CA ALA A 243 11.64 9.33 4.97
C ALA A 243 10.18 9.78 4.83
N ARG A 244 9.44 9.24 3.85
CA ARG A 244 8.03 9.52 3.63
C ARG A 244 7.16 9.05 4.80
N LEU A 245 7.40 7.85 5.32
CA LEU A 245 6.64 7.28 6.44
C LEU A 245 6.90 8.02 7.75
N MET A 246 8.14 8.46 7.99
CA MET A 246 8.46 9.32 9.13
C MET A 246 7.72 10.67 9.05
N LEU A 247 7.68 11.30 7.88
CA LEU A 247 6.92 12.54 7.66
C LEU A 247 5.42 12.34 7.84
N ALA A 248 4.89 11.15 7.53
CA ALA A 248 3.50 10.77 7.77
C ALA A 248 3.18 10.54 9.26
N GLY A 249 4.19 10.48 10.13
CA GLY A 249 4.01 10.30 11.56
C GLY A 249 4.06 8.85 12.02
N ALA A 250 4.85 7.99 11.33
CA ALA A 250 5.10 6.63 11.80
C ALA A 250 5.71 6.63 13.21
N ASP A 251 5.18 5.79 14.09
CA ASP A 251 5.71 5.57 15.44
C ASP A 251 6.87 4.56 15.44
N MET A 252 6.90 3.69 14.42
CA MET A 252 7.93 2.68 14.22
C MET A 252 8.19 2.47 12.73
N ILE A 253 9.44 2.16 12.36
CA ILE A 253 9.82 1.74 10.99
C ILE A 253 10.41 0.34 11.06
N ILE A 254 9.96 -0.53 10.15
CA ILE A 254 10.50 -1.88 9.96
C ILE A 254 10.86 -2.11 8.49
N PRO A 255 11.92 -2.88 8.20
CA PRO A 255 12.23 -3.28 6.81
C PRO A 255 11.28 -4.36 6.28
N HIS A 256 10.87 -5.29 7.11
CA HIS A 256 9.99 -6.43 6.84
C HIS A 256 9.58 -7.09 8.18
N PHE A 257 8.89 -8.24 8.15
CA PHE A 257 8.32 -8.87 9.35
C PHE A 257 9.12 -10.09 9.86
N GLU A 258 10.29 -10.39 9.29
CA GLU A 258 11.03 -11.64 9.55
C GLU A 258 11.43 -11.79 11.03
N ASP A 259 11.84 -10.70 11.68
CA ASP A 259 12.06 -10.70 13.14
C ASP A 259 10.77 -10.42 13.90
N THR A 260 9.83 -11.33 13.74
CA THR A 260 8.50 -11.26 14.38
C THR A 260 8.62 -11.05 15.90
N GLU A 261 9.55 -11.75 16.57
CA GLU A 261 9.72 -11.66 18.03
C GLU A 261 10.12 -10.25 18.46
N ALA A 262 11.07 -9.63 17.77
CA ALA A 262 11.50 -8.28 18.07
C ALA A 262 10.38 -7.25 17.83
N ILE A 263 9.58 -7.41 16.76
CA ILE A 263 8.45 -6.54 16.47
C ILE A 263 7.38 -6.68 17.57
N LEU A 264 6.99 -7.89 17.93
CA LEU A 264 5.99 -8.14 18.98
C LEU A 264 6.42 -7.57 20.32
N LYS A 265 7.69 -7.77 20.70
CA LYS A 265 8.26 -7.19 21.91
C LYS A 265 8.19 -5.66 21.91
N ALA A 266 8.51 -5.02 20.80
CA ALA A 266 8.43 -3.56 20.68
C ALA A 266 6.98 -3.05 20.71
N LEU A 267 6.01 -3.88 20.30
CA LEU A 267 4.58 -3.60 20.34
C LEU A 267 3.91 -4.02 21.68
N HIS A 268 4.65 -4.61 22.58
CA HIS A 268 4.15 -5.16 23.86
C HIS A 268 3.05 -6.24 23.68
N ILE A 269 3.20 -7.08 22.64
CA ILE A 269 2.33 -8.22 22.31
C ILE A 269 2.96 -9.53 22.75
#